data_55eb558a34911edc1048f20bac7e5b4a
#
_entry.id   55eb558a34911edc1048f20bac7e5b4a
#
_cell.length_a   1.000
_cell.length_b   1.000
_cell.length_c   1.000
_cell.angle_alpha   90.00
_cell.angle_beta   90.00
_cell.angle_gamma   90.00
#
_symmetry.space_group_name_H-M   'P 1'
#
loop_
_entity.id
_entity.type
_entity.pdbx_description
1 polymer ?
#
loop_
_entity_poly.entity_id
_entity_poly.type
_entity_poly.pdbx_seq_one_letter_code
_entity_poly.pdbx_strand_id
1 'polypeptide(L)'
;MGANPIRLDKVGAPQLPLLGPRPLLPVAEYDVRMRQLFERSGADAVVVYGDREHSANLVYCCGFDPRFEEALLVVTDNQRSLLVGNEGLAYADLLPVTLDVIHTPSLSLMGQSRASGSTLAAALREAGVTPGRKAAVAGWKYFDRDELEIRTATFAVPAFVVDALTAASQAEIADATPVLMGPVDGMRAINTADQIAVFEWGATRASLSVARIVQAAVPGVPEEDAVASSGYMGDPLTAHVMFASGPEVAVGLRSPGQRLLLQGDCATTAVGYWGGLCCRAAMIASADDALKGTSREFVEQMAIPYWSAIVHWYELVGIGVTGQTIDSEVRAMMDRAGLAPALNPGHLTGVDEWIHSPIRPDSADQLRSGMALQCDIIPVNARPGWAANCEDTIALADEALRDELRERHPETWGRIEARSQYMHDALGIKLGKEILPLSAFNAYFPPLWLSWDTALTAA
;
A
#
# COMPACT_ATOMS: atom_id res chain seq x y z
N MET A 1 1.72 33.05 -3.51
CA MET A 1 2.83 33.01 -4.49
C MET A 1 2.25 32.36 -5.75
N GLY A 2 2.48 32.91 -6.96
CA GLY A 2 1.96 32.31 -8.19
C GLY A 2 2.61 30.94 -8.38
N ALA A 3 1.79 29.90 -8.61
CA ALA A 3 2.31 28.58 -8.94
C ALA A 3 3.16 28.68 -10.21
N ASN A 4 4.28 27.97 -10.24
CA ASN A 4 5.09 27.87 -11.44
C ASN A 4 4.24 27.28 -12.59
N PRO A 5 4.40 27.76 -13.84
CA PRO A 5 3.65 27.23 -14.94
C PRO A 5 4.05 25.76 -15.20
N ILE A 6 3.06 24.90 -15.34
CA ILE A 6 3.30 23.50 -15.72
C ILE A 6 3.52 23.43 -17.22
N ARG A 7 4.55 22.71 -17.64
CA ARG A 7 4.94 22.52 -19.05
C ARG A 7 5.18 21.05 -19.37
N LEU A 8 5.10 20.72 -20.65
CA LEU A 8 5.52 19.42 -21.17
C LEU A 8 6.94 19.57 -21.74
N ASP A 9 7.90 18.97 -21.07
CA ASP A 9 9.31 19.13 -21.40
C ASP A 9 10.00 17.77 -21.61
N LYS A 10 11.03 17.76 -22.44
CA LYS A 10 11.92 16.62 -22.58
C LYS A 10 12.94 16.67 -21.45
N VAL A 11 12.68 15.91 -20.38
CA VAL A 11 13.50 15.90 -19.15
C VAL A 11 14.48 14.74 -19.07
N GLY A 12 14.41 13.81 -20.00
CA GLY A 12 15.06 12.50 -19.88
C GLY A 12 14.32 11.58 -18.91
N ALA A 13 14.26 10.31 -19.23
CA ALA A 13 13.63 9.33 -18.35
C ALA A 13 14.41 9.18 -17.04
N PRO A 14 13.74 9.00 -15.89
CA PRO A 14 14.42 8.72 -14.64
C PRO A 14 15.26 7.45 -14.75
N GLN A 15 16.41 7.43 -14.06
CA GLN A 15 17.25 6.25 -14.01
C GLN A 15 16.53 5.17 -13.18
N LEU A 16 16.25 4.05 -13.81
CA LEU A 16 15.64 2.89 -13.14
C LEU A 16 16.75 2.09 -12.44
N PRO A 17 16.71 1.94 -11.10
CA PRO A 17 17.77 1.28 -10.37
C PRO A 17 17.75 -0.24 -10.60
N LEU A 18 18.92 -0.87 -10.52
CA LEU A 18 19.03 -2.30 -10.31
C LEU A 18 18.81 -2.58 -8.83
N LEU A 19 17.79 -3.37 -8.52
CA LEU A 19 17.51 -3.77 -7.15
C LEU A 19 18.36 -4.99 -6.76
N GLY A 20 19.01 -4.89 -5.60
CA GLY A 20 19.58 -6.02 -4.89
C GLY A 20 18.50 -6.92 -4.26
N PRO A 21 18.91 -7.89 -3.43
CA PRO A 21 17.97 -8.70 -2.64
C PRO A 21 17.06 -7.82 -1.78
N ARG A 22 15.84 -8.31 -1.53
CA ARG A 22 14.92 -7.65 -0.61
C ARG A 22 15.54 -7.56 0.78
N PRO A 23 15.56 -6.38 1.43
CA PRO A 23 15.95 -6.25 2.82
C PRO A 23 15.07 -7.12 3.72
N LEU A 24 15.67 -7.68 4.76
CA LEU A 24 14.95 -8.45 5.78
C LEU A 24 14.81 -7.62 7.05
N LEU A 25 13.66 -7.73 7.70
CA LEU A 25 13.48 -7.14 9.02
C LEU A 25 14.30 -7.93 10.05
N PRO A 26 14.95 -7.26 11.02
CA PRO A 26 15.57 -7.93 12.15
C PRO A 26 14.56 -8.73 12.97
N VAL A 27 14.94 -9.91 13.45
CA VAL A 27 14.09 -10.76 14.29
C VAL A 27 13.58 -9.99 15.53
N ALA A 28 14.44 -9.19 16.13
CA ALA A 28 14.10 -8.36 17.29
C ALA A 28 12.92 -7.39 17.04
N GLU A 29 12.70 -6.97 15.80
CA GLU A 29 11.57 -6.10 15.46
C GLU A 29 10.23 -6.83 15.59
N TYR A 30 10.14 -8.06 15.14
CA TYR A 30 8.94 -8.88 15.35
C TYR A 30 8.67 -9.15 16.83
N ASP A 31 9.73 -9.38 17.61
CA ASP A 31 9.61 -9.55 19.08
C ASP A 31 9.06 -8.30 19.76
N VAL A 32 9.53 -7.13 19.36
CA VAL A 32 9.02 -5.84 19.84
C VAL A 32 7.56 -5.66 19.45
N ARG A 33 7.19 -5.95 18.21
CA ARG A 33 5.82 -5.81 17.70
C ARG A 33 4.83 -6.70 18.44
N MET A 34 5.15 -7.97 18.64
CA MET A 34 4.29 -8.90 19.38
C MET A 34 4.12 -8.46 20.84
N ARG A 35 5.19 -8.02 21.51
CA ARG A 35 5.12 -7.50 22.86
C ARG A 35 4.26 -6.23 22.94
N GLN A 36 4.46 -5.26 22.05
CA GLN A 36 3.68 -4.02 22.02
C GLN A 36 2.20 -4.27 21.72
N LEU A 37 1.91 -5.22 20.81
CA LEU A 37 0.54 -5.62 20.52
C LEU A 37 -0.14 -6.15 21.79
N PHE A 38 0.52 -7.07 22.51
CA PHE A 38 0.03 -7.62 23.76
C PHE A 38 -0.22 -6.53 24.80
N GLU A 39 0.80 -5.70 25.09
CA GLU A 39 0.71 -4.62 26.07
C GLU A 39 -0.40 -3.62 25.75
N ARG A 40 -0.52 -3.19 24.48
CA ARG A 40 -1.51 -2.21 24.05
C ARG A 40 -2.92 -2.76 23.92
N SER A 41 -3.09 -4.07 23.73
CA SER A 41 -4.42 -4.70 23.68
C SER A 41 -5.14 -4.64 25.03
N GLY A 42 -4.41 -4.56 26.13
CA GLY A 42 -4.95 -4.59 27.49
C GLY A 42 -5.72 -5.88 27.81
N ALA A 43 -5.39 -6.96 27.11
CA ALA A 43 -5.97 -8.30 27.31
C ALA A 43 -4.93 -9.28 27.85
N ASP A 44 -5.38 -10.41 28.40
CA ASP A 44 -4.50 -11.48 28.88
C ASP A 44 -4.02 -12.38 27.72
N ALA A 45 -4.73 -12.37 26.57
CA ALA A 45 -4.35 -12.99 25.33
C ALA A 45 -4.82 -12.13 24.16
N VAL A 46 -3.98 -11.91 23.15
CA VAL A 46 -4.37 -11.26 21.90
C VAL A 46 -4.17 -12.20 20.73
N VAL A 47 -5.19 -12.29 19.88
CA VAL A 47 -5.22 -13.15 18.70
C VAL A 47 -5.19 -12.28 17.45
N VAL A 48 -4.30 -12.58 16.50
CA VAL A 48 -4.27 -11.93 15.20
C VAL A 48 -4.72 -12.92 14.15
N TYR A 49 -5.78 -12.60 13.45
CA TYR A 49 -6.31 -13.39 12.33
C TYR A 49 -5.63 -13.03 11.02
N GLY A 50 -5.41 -14.01 10.17
CA GLY A 50 -5.07 -13.81 8.78
C GLY A 50 -5.50 -14.98 7.90
N ASP A 51 -5.75 -14.65 6.63
CA ASP A 51 -6.05 -15.59 5.55
C ASP A 51 -5.28 -15.18 4.28
N ARG A 52 -5.58 -15.83 3.16
CA ARG A 52 -4.92 -15.59 1.87
C ARG A 52 -5.00 -14.13 1.42
N GLU A 53 -6.15 -13.49 1.59
CA GLU A 53 -6.38 -12.12 1.14
C GLU A 53 -6.06 -11.08 2.23
N HIS A 54 -6.12 -11.49 3.50
CA HIS A 54 -6.01 -10.61 4.66
C HIS A 54 -4.85 -11.03 5.58
N SER A 55 -3.65 -11.18 5.01
CA SER A 55 -2.47 -11.65 5.74
C SER A 55 -1.66 -10.57 6.44
N ALA A 56 -1.88 -9.30 6.11
CA ALA A 56 -0.96 -8.21 6.43
C ALA A 56 -0.69 -8.01 7.92
N ASN A 57 -1.69 -8.21 8.79
CA ASN A 57 -1.49 -8.15 10.24
C ASN A 57 -0.60 -9.28 10.77
N LEU A 58 -0.74 -10.50 10.24
CA LEU A 58 0.14 -11.62 10.56
C LEU A 58 1.57 -11.38 10.05
N VAL A 59 1.71 -10.96 8.79
CA VAL A 59 3.01 -10.63 8.19
C VAL A 59 3.72 -9.54 9.01
N TYR A 60 2.99 -8.50 9.41
CA TYR A 60 3.54 -7.44 10.25
C TYR A 60 4.01 -7.95 11.62
N CYS A 61 3.20 -8.77 12.29
CA CYS A 61 3.48 -9.24 13.64
C CYS A 61 4.55 -10.32 13.72
N CYS A 62 4.58 -11.27 12.77
CA CYS A 62 5.47 -12.43 12.85
C CYS A 62 6.10 -12.88 11.51
N GLY A 63 5.83 -12.21 10.42
CA GLY A 63 6.37 -12.55 9.11
C GLY A 63 5.66 -13.71 8.41
N PHE A 64 4.55 -14.23 8.96
CA PHE A 64 3.80 -15.34 8.39
C PHE A 64 2.77 -14.88 7.38
N ASP A 65 2.88 -15.37 6.15
CA ASP A 65 1.88 -15.22 5.09
C ASP A 65 1.17 -16.59 4.90
N PRO A 66 -0.09 -16.72 5.31
CA PRO A 66 -0.78 -18.03 5.37
C PRO A 66 -1.04 -18.68 4.01
N ARG A 67 -0.96 -17.94 2.91
CA ARG A 67 -1.11 -18.42 1.52
C ARG A 67 -2.49 -18.98 1.19
N PHE A 68 -2.80 -20.21 1.59
CA PHE A 68 -4.02 -20.94 1.19
C PHE A 68 -5.04 -21.09 2.31
N GLU A 69 -4.58 -21.15 3.55
CA GLU A 69 -5.37 -21.47 4.73
C GLU A 69 -5.50 -20.26 5.65
N GLU A 70 -6.35 -20.34 6.65
CA GLU A 70 -6.35 -19.39 7.74
C GLU A 70 -5.22 -19.70 8.73
N ALA A 71 -4.74 -18.68 9.42
CA ALA A 71 -3.81 -18.82 10.55
C ALA A 71 -4.13 -17.83 11.66
N LEU A 72 -3.80 -18.20 12.90
CA LEU A 72 -3.96 -17.36 14.08
C LEU A 72 -2.63 -17.24 14.82
N LEU A 73 -2.14 -16.01 15.00
CA LEU A 73 -1.08 -15.74 15.97
C LEU A 73 -1.74 -15.45 17.33
N VAL A 74 -1.31 -16.14 18.37
CA VAL A 74 -1.74 -15.92 19.75
C VAL A 74 -0.57 -15.44 20.57
N VAL A 75 -0.70 -14.28 21.22
CA VAL A 75 0.32 -13.70 22.09
C VAL A 75 -0.24 -13.51 23.49
N THR A 76 0.48 -14.04 24.47
CA THR A 76 0.21 -13.87 25.91
C THR A 76 1.46 -13.28 26.60
N ASP A 77 1.44 -13.14 27.90
CA ASP A 77 2.57 -12.66 28.70
C ASP A 77 3.81 -13.56 28.61
N ASN A 78 3.62 -14.87 28.39
CA ASN A 78 4.70 -15.87 28.47
C ASN A 78 4.74 -16.85 27.27
N GLN A 79 3.81 -16.74 26.31
CA GLN A 79 3.74 -17.66 25.17
C GLN A 79 3.40 -16.91 23.89
N ARG A 80 3.99 -17.36 22.79
CA ARG A 80 3.71 -16.88 21.44
C ARG A 80 3.52 -18.08 20.53
N SER A 81 2.29 -18.28 20.08
CA SER A 81 1.90 -19.46 19.31
C SER A 81 1.33 -19.09 17.96
N LEU A 82 1.64 -19.89 16.95
CA LEU A 82 1.05 -19.82 15.63
C LEU A 82 0.19 -21.06 15.37
N LEU A 83 -1.11 -20.89 15.24
CA LEU A 83 -2.05 -21.93 14.88
C LEU A 83 -2.17 -21.99 13.36
N VAL A 84 -1.89 -23.14 12.76
CA VAL A 84 -1.88 -23.35 11.31
C VAL A 84 -2.58 -24.66 10.94
N GLY A 85 -3.13 -24.70 9.74
CA GLY A 85 -3.64 -25.90 9.12
C GLY A 85 -2.54 -26.78 8.52
N ASN A 86 -2.93 -27.76 7.68
CA ASN A 86 -2.01 -28.75 7.12
C ASN A 86 -0.97 -28.13 6.17
N GLU A 87 -1.38 -27.19 5.32
CA GLU A 87 -0.47 -26.53 4.35
C GLU A 87 0.45 -25.56 5.08
N GLY A 88 -0.06 -24.86 6.10
CA GLY A 88 0.69 -23.89 6.89
C GLY A 88 1.76 -24.53 7.77
N LEU A 89 1.63 -25.81 8.14
CA LEU A 89 2.54 -26.46 9.09
C LEU A 89 3.99 -26.49 8.60
N ALA A 90 4.23 -26.97 7.40
CA ALA A 90 5.58 -26.97 6.82
C ALA A 90 6.08 -25.55 6.44
N TYR A 91 5.14 -24.68 6.08
CA TYR A 91 5.47 -23.29 5.73
C TYR A 91 5.91 -22.47 6.96
N ALA A 92 5.45 -22.85 8.16
CA ALA A 92 5.88 -22.23 9.41
C ALA A 92 7.39 -22.39 9.71
N ASP A 93 8.05 -23.40 9.12
CA ASP A 93 9.52 -23.58 9.23
C ASP A 93 10.31 -22.42 8.57
N LEU A 94 9.65 -21.61 7.71
CA LEU A 94 10.27 -20.45 7.06
C LEU A 94 10.10 -19.15 7.85
N LEU A 95 9.48 -19.19 9.04
CA LEU A 95 9.30 -18.01 9.88
C LEU A 95 10.64 -17.36 10.26
N PRO A 96 10.72 -16.04 10.24
CA PRO A 96 11.92 -15.33 10.70
C PRO A 96 12.07 -15.35 12.23
N VAL A 97 11.00 -15.71 12.97
CA VAL A 97 10.94 -15.72 14.42
C VAL A 97 10.58 -17.10 14.96
N THR A 98 10.99 -17.41 16.18
CA THR A 98 10.62 -18.65 16.85
C THR A 98 9.25 -18.50 17.52
N LEU A 99 8.31 -19.37 17.13
CA LEU A 99 6.96 -19.48 17.69
C LEU A 99 6.66 -20.92 18.04
N ASP A 100 5.76 -21.13 19.01
CA ASP A 100 5.17 -22.44 19.27
C ASP A 100 4.15 -22.74 18.17
N VAL A 101 4.47 -23.63 17.24
CA VAL A 101 3.57 -23.97 16.12
C VAL A 101 2.58 -25.03 16.58
N ILE A 102 1.29 -24.70 16.55
CA ILE A 102 0.20 -25.61 16.95
C ILE A 102 -0.57 -26.03 15.70
N HIS A 103 -0.45 -27.32 15.34
CA HIS A 103 -1.19 -27.90 14.24
C HIS A 103 -2.69 -27.94 14.55
N THR A 104 -3.46 -27.20 13.78
CA THR A 104 -4.89 -26.99 13.99
C THR A 104 -5.68 -27.34 12.71
N PRO A 105 -6.01 -28.63 12.50
CA PRO A 105 -6.63 -29.08 11.25
C PRO A 105 -7.98 -28.42 10.93
N SER A 106 -8.66 -27.81 11.91
CA SER A 106 -9.86 -27.00 11.63
C SER A 106 -9.63 -25.78 10.76
N LEU A 107 -8.37 -25.30 10.65
CA LEU A 107 -7.95 -24.22 9.76
C LEU A 107 -7.51 -24.74 8.37
N SER A 108 -7.47 -26.05 8.16
CA SER A 108 -7.05 -26.64 6.88
C SER A 108 -8.14 -26.54 5.81
N LEU A 109 -7.74 -26.66 4.54
CA LEU A 109 -8.66 -26.67 3.41
C LEU A 109 -9.78 -27.72 3.54
N MET A 110 -10.92 -27.46 2.94
CA MET A 110 -12.11 -28.30 3.01
C MET A 110 -11.84 -29.71 2.44
N GLY A 111 -12.43 -30.74 3.09
CA GLY A 111 -12.29 -32.13 2.67
C GLY A 111 -11.02 -32.84 3.15
N GLN A 112 -10.07 -32.12 3.75
CA GLN A 112 -8.92 -32.74 4.39
C GLN A 112 -9.31 -33.39 5.74
N SER A 113 -8.55 -34.42 6.17
CA SER A 113 -8.85 -35.13 7.40
C SER A 113 -8.77 -34.24 8.64
N ARG A 114 -9.75 -34.34 9.51
CA ARG A 114 -9.81 -33.68 10.83
C ARG A 114 -9.64 -34.68 11.98
N ALA A 115 -9.38 -35.95 11.66
CA ALA A 115 -9.50 -37.08 12.61
C ALA A 115 -8.48 -37.03 13.76
N SER A 116 -7.33 -36.34 13.56
CA SER A 116 -6.26 -36.28 14.56
C SER A 116 -6.15 -34.91 15.25
N GLY A 117 -7.07 -33.96 14.97
CA GLY A 117 -6.95 -32.59 15.42
C GLY A 117 -7.82 -32.25 16.63
N SER A 118 -7.33 -31.32 17.44
CA SER A 118 -8.11 -30.65 18.46
C SER A 118 -9.11 -29.68 17.81
N THR A 119 -10.18 -29.34 18.53
CA THR A 119 -11.06 -28.24 18.11
C THR A 119 -10.27 -26.90 18.15
N LEU A 120 -10.70 -25.90 17.36
CA LEU A 120 -10.07 -24.59 17.40
C LEU A 120 -10.05 -23.98 18.81
N ALA A 121 -11.12 -24.14 19.58
CA ALA A 121 -11.17 -23.69 20.97
C ALA A 121 -10.17 -24.43 21.88
N ALA A 122 -9.88 -25.72 21.63
CA ALA A 122 -8.85 -26.43 22.36
C ALA A 122 -7.44 -25.99 21.98
N ALA A 123 -7.18 -25.76 20.69
CA ALA A 123 -5.91 -25.22 20.22
C ALA A 123 -5.65 -23.80 20.78
N LEU A 124 -6.68 -22.94 20.86
CA LEU A 124 -6.58 -21.62 21.49
C LEU A 124 -6.22 -21.74 22.99
N ARG A 125 -6.79 -22.73 23.70
CA ARG A 125 -6.40 -22.96 25.10
C ARG A 125 -4.96 -23.46 25.23
N GLU A 126 -4.50 -24.32 24.35
CA GLU A 126 -3.10 -24.77 24.27
C GLU A 126 -2.16 -23.59 24.03
N ALA A 127 -2.60 -22.62 23.19
CA ALA A 127 -1.88 -21.38 22.92
C ALA A 127 -1.96 -20.34 24.08
N GLY A 128 -2.59 -20.69 25.22
CA GLY A 128 -2.61 -19.83 26.41
C GLY A 128 -3.88 -19.00 26.61
N VAL A 129 -4.93 -19.17 25.79
CA VAL A 129 -6.23 -18.54 26.06
C VAL A 129 -6.91 -19.23 27.21
N THR A 130 -6.88 -18.62 28.38
CA THR A 130 -7.31 -19.24 29.65
C THR A 130 -8.76 -18.86 29.96
N PRO A 131 -9.62 -19.83 30.40
CA PRO A 131 -10.99 -19.55 30.84
C PRO A 131 -11.05 -18.48 31.94
N GLY A 132 -12.00 -17.56 31.82
CA GLY A 132 -12.21 -16.44 32.74
C GLY A 132 -11.24 -15.27 32.57
N ARG A 133 -10.32 -15.33 31.60
CA ARG A 133 -9.35 -14.27 31.29
C ARG A 133 -9.78 -13.52 30.04
N LYS A 134 -9.50 -12.21 30.02
CA LYS A 134 -9.85 -11.34 28.90
C LYS A 134 -9.05 -11.72 27.66
N ALA A 135 -9.72 -11.94 26.55
CA ALA A 135 -9.09 -12.12 25.25
C ALA A 135 -9.45 -10.98 24.31
N ALA A 136 -8.58 -10.71 23.33
CA ALA A 136 -8.84 -9.75 22.27
C ALA A 136 -8.50 -10.37 20.90
N VAL A 137 -9.16 -9.89 19.84
CA VAL A 137 -8.87 -10.33 18.48
C VAL A 137 -8.67 -9.14 17.55
N ALA A 138 -7.62 -9.19 16.75
CA ALA A 138 -7.37 -8.24 15.66
C ALA A 138 -7.80 -8.87 14.33
N GLY A 139 -8.70 -8.20 13.65
CA GLY A 139 -9.18 -8.56 12.32
C GLY A 139 -8.48 -7.77 11.21
N TRP A 140 -8.98 -7.91 10.00
CA TRP A 140 -8.39 -7.34 8.80
C TRP A 140 -8.89 -5.94 8.45
N LYS A 141 -9.97 -5.44 9.08
CA LYS A 141 -10.56 -4.13 8.80
C LYS A 141 -10.82 -3.36 10.09
N TYR A 142 -10.35 -2.13 10.11
CA TYR A 142 -10.69 -1.14 11.12
C TYR A 142 -12.05 -0.50 10.78
N PHE A 143 -12.90 -0.29 11.78
CA PHE A 143 -14.13 0.44 11.66
C PHE A 143 -14.09 1.68 12.55
N ASP A 144 -14.37 2.85 12.00
CA ASP A 144 -14.63 4.04 12.79
C ASP A 144 -15.95 3.89 13.54
N ARG A 145 -16.04 4.52 14.72
CA ARG A 145 -17.21 4.38 15.62
C ARG A 145 -18.53 4.79 14.99
N ASP A 146 -18.47 5.68 14.00
CA ASP A 146 -19.64 6.24 13.34
C ASP A 146 -20.06 5.45 12.07
N GLU A 147 -19.25 4.49 11.63
CA GLU A 147 -19.56 3.65 10.46
C GLU A 147 -20.62 2.57 10.75
N LEU A 148 -20.84 2.25 12.03
CA LEU A 148 -21.70 1.15 12.43
C LEU A 148 -22.81 1.67 13.34
N GLU A 149 -24.06 1.33 13.01
CA GLU A 149 -25.25 1.60 13.86
C GLU A 149 -25.18 0.89 15.21
N ILE A 150 -24.37 -0.17 15.32
CA ILE A 150 -24.25 -1.03 16.48
C ILE A 150 -22.98 -0.66 17.25
N ARG A 151 -23.14 -0.16 18.47
CA ARG A 151 -22.04 0.22 19.37
C ARG A 151 -21.43 -0.95 20.17
N THR A 152 -21.54 -2.17 19.69
CA THR A 152 -20.89 -3.36 20.28
C THR A 152 -19.57 -3.62 19.57
N ALA A 153 -18.69 -4.39 20.22
CA ALA A 153 -17.44 -4.83 19.60
C ALA A 153 -17.73 -5.48 18.23
N THR A 154 -17.11 -4.97 17.19
CA THR A 154 -17.27 -5.47 15.84
C THR A 154 -15.97 -6.10 15.39
N PHE A 155 -16.05 -7.34 14.93
CA PHE A 155 -14.88 -8.12 14.59
C PHE A 155 -14.85 -8.35 13.06
N ALA A 156 -13.81 -7.86 12.40
CA ALA A 156 -13.53 -8.20 11.01
C ALA A 156 -12.74 -9.52 10.92
N VAL A 157 -13.34 -10.57 11.47
CA VAL A 157 -12.85 -11.95 11.41
C VAL A 157 -14.01 -12.90 11.16
N PRO A 158 -13.81 -14.13 10.64
CA PRO A 158 -14.87 -15.11 10.51
C PRO A 158 -15.55 -15.42 11.84
N ALA A 159 -16.87 -15.57 11.84
CA ALA A 159 -17.65 -15.81 13.04
C ALA A 159 -17.16 -17.04 13.85
N PHE A 160 -16.74 -18.11 13.16
CA PHE A 160 -16.24 -19.32 13.82
C PHE A 160 -14.99 -19.08 14.68
N VAL A 161 -14.17 -18.07 14.34
CA VAL A 161 -13.00 -17.67 15.14
C VAL A 161 -13.45 -17.00 16.43
N VAL A 162 -14.42 -16.09 16.35
CA VAL A 162 -15.00 -15.41 17.53
C VAL A 162 -15.68 -16.43 18.46
N ASP A 163 -16.46 -17.36 17.89
CA ASP A 163 -17.14 -18.42 18.62
C ASP A 163 -16.15 -19.33 19.36
N ALA A 164 -15.06 -19.74 18.67
CA ALA A 164 -14.02 -20.57 19.25
C ALA A 164 -13.25 -19.82 20.36
N LEU A 165 -12.96 -18.54 20.15
CA LEU A 165 -12.30 -17.71 21.13
C LEU A 165 -13.17 -17.48 22.38
N THR A 166 -14.46 -17.23 22.18
CA THR A 166 -15.45 -17.13 23.26
C THR A 166 -15.54 -18.43 24.04
N ALA A 167 -15.59 -19.58 23.36
CA ALA A 167 -15.61 -20.91 24.00
C ALA A 167 -14.29 -21.22 24.73
N ALA A 168 -13.15 -20.69 24.27
CA ALA A 168 -11.87 -20.90 24.91
C ALA A 168 -11.70 -20.01 26.17
N SER A 169 -11.98 -18.70 26.05
CA SER A 169 -11.80 -17.72 27.11
C SER A 169 -12.92 -17.72 28.14
N GLN A 170 -14.14 -18.11 27.75
CA GLN A 170 -15.36 -18.02 28.58
C GLN A 170 -15.57 -16.61 29.17
N ALA A 171 -15.13 -15.57 28.44
CA ALA A 171 -15.20 -14.17 28.80
C ALA A 171 -15.57 -13.33 27.55
N GLU A 172 -15.82 -12.06 27.76
CA GLU A 172 -16.03 -11.10 26.68
C GLU A 172 -14.76 -10.92 25.85
N ILE A 173 -14.93 -10.88 24.51
CA ILE A 173 -13.85 -10.67 23.56
C ILE A 173 -13.78 -9.18 23.22
N ALA A 174 -12.59 -8.62 23.27
CA ALA A 174 -12.31 -7.24 22.87
C ALA A 174 -11.81 -7.15 21.41
N ASP A 175 -12.06 -6.03 20.75
CA ASP A 175 -11.46 -5.72 19.45
C ASP A 175 -10.07 -5.11 19.63
N ALA A 176 -9.04 -5.78 19.09
CA ALA A 176 -7.66 -5.30 19.06
C ALA A 176 -7.25 -4.71 17.69
N THR A 177 -8.15 -4.70 16.70
CA THR A 177 -7.86 -4.15 15.35
C THR A 177 -7.35 -2.72 15.41
N PRO A 178 -7.91 -1.80 16.24
CA PRO A 178 -7.41 -0.43 16.35
C PRO A 178 -5.95 -0.32 16.80
N VAL A 179 -5.45 -1.29 17.58
CA VAL A 179 -4.04 -1.31 18.02
C VAL A 179 -3.08 -1.44 16.84
N LEU A 180 -3.47 -2.20 15.81
CA LEU A 180 -2.68 -2.39 14.60
C LEU A 180 -2.97 -1.32 13.54
N MET A 181 -4.24 -0.98 13.31
CA MET A 181 -4.71 -0.28 12.12
C MET A 181 -5.26 1.13 12.39
N GLY A 182 -5.16 1.66 13.61
CA GLY A 182 -5.56 3.04 13.89
C GLY A 182 -4.83 4.06 12.98
N PRO A 183 -5.52 5.14 12.53
CA PRO A 183 -5.01 6.01 11.47
C PRO A 183 -3.75 6.81 11.83
N VAL A 184 -3.49 7.03 13.12
CA VAL A 184 -2.38 7.86 13.59
C VAL A 184 -1.48 7.13 14.57
N ASP A 185 -2.06 6.33 15.45
CA ASP A 185 -1.38 5.62 16.54
C ASP A 185 -1.38 4.11 16.38
N GLY A 186 -2.03 3.58 15.34
CA GLY A 186 -1.92 2.17 14.98
C GLY A 186 -0.47 1.75 14.76
N MET A 187 -0.11 0.57 15.22
CA MET A 187 1.29 0.09 15.14
C MET A 187 1.78 0.03 13.69
N ARG A 188 0.88 -0.20 12.72
CA ARG A 188 1.21 -0.25 11.29
C ARG A 188 1.25 1.12 10.62
N ALA A 189 0.80 2.18 11.30
CA ALA A 189 0.88 3.55 10.80
C ALA A 189 2.29 4.14 10.89
N ILE A 190 3.10 3.66 11.82
CA ILE A 190 4.45 4.20 12.11
C ILE A 190 5.50 3.12 11.88
N ASN A 191 6.43 3.39 11.00
CA ASN A 191 7.43 2.45 10.53
C ASN A 191 8.84 2.82 11.02
N THR A 192 9.66 1.81 11.31
CA THR A 192 11.08 1.92 11.63
C THR A 192 11.91 2.15 10.36
N ALA A 193 13.18 2.49 10.50
CA ALA A 193 14.12 2.60 9.38
C ALA A 193 14.22 1.27 8.60
N ASP A 194 14.23 0.14 9.30
CA ASP A 194 14.27 -1.20 8.68
C ASP A 194 13.01 -1.45 7.84
N GLN A 195 11.83 -1.12 8.38
CA GLN A 195 10.58 -1.29 7.65
C GLN A 195 10.50 -0.37 6.43
N ILE A 196 10.96 0.89 6.55
CA ILE A 196 11.01 1.84 5.43
C ILE A 196 11.94 1.32 4.32
N ALA A 197 13.07 0.70 4.66
CA ALA A 197 13.97 0.10 3.68
C ALA A 197 13.30 -1.07 2.93
N VAL A 198 12.52 -1.91 3.63
CA VAL A 198 11.72 -2.97 2.99
C VAL A 198 10.65 -2.38 2.07
N PHE A 199 9.98 -1.32 2.51
CA PHE A 199 8.95 -0.65 1.70
C PHE A 199 9.53 0.07 0.48
N GLU A 200 10.70 0.70 0.63
CA GLU A 200 11.40 1.31 -0.51
C GLU A 200 11.71 0.27 -1.59
N TRP A 201 12.18 -0.91 -1.18
CA TRP A 201 12.42 -2.01 -2.13
C TRP A 201 11.14 -2.42 -2.86
N GLY A 202 10.02 -2.58 -2.13
CA GLY A 202 8.72 -2.94 -2.71
C GLY A 202 8.17 -1.87 -3.65
N ALA A 203 8.16 -0.61 -3.23
CA ALA A 203 7.71 0.52 -4.04
C ALA A 203 8.58 0.71 -5.30
N THR A 204 9.89 0.53 -5.18
CA THR A 204 10.80 0.53 -6.34
C THR A 204 10.46 -0.61 -7.29
N ARG A 205 10.23 -1.82 -6.77
CA ARG A 205 9.85 -2.99 -7.57
C ARG A 205 8.56 -2.76 -8.34
N ALA A 206 7.55 -2.19 -7.68
CA ALA A 206 6.27 -1.80 -8.29
C ALA A 206 6.48 -0.81 -9.45
N SER A 207 7.24 0.24 -9.20
CA SER A 207 7.56 1.26 -10.21
C SER A 207 8.28 0.67 -11.42
N LEU A 208 9.27 -0.21 -11.20
CA LEU A 208 10.00 -0.88 -12.28
C LEU A 208 9.07 -1.74 -13.15
N SER A 209 8.10 -2.41 -12.53
CA SER A 209 7.10 -3.20 -13.26
C SER A 209 6.20 -2.29 -14.09
N VAL A 210 5.69 -1.20 -13.52
CA VAL A 210 4.87 -0.21 -14.25
C VAL A 210 5.65 0.43 -15.41
N ALA A 211 6.91 0.81 -15.21
CA ALA A 211 7.73 1.38 -16.28
C ALA A 211 7.88 0.43 -17.47
N ARG A 212 8.09 -0.86 -17.22
CA ARG A 212 8.17 -1.89 -18.27
C ARG A 212 6.86 -2.06 -19.02
N ILE A 213 5.73 -2.12 -18.29
CA ILE A 213 4.40 -2.22 -18.88
C ILE A 213 4.11 -1.02 -19.77
N VAL A 214 4.33 0.21 -19.26
CA VAL A 214 4.10 1.45 -20.02
C VAL A 214 4.94 1.48 -21.31
N GLN A 215 6.21 1.10 -21.25
CA GLN A 215 7.08 1.06 -22.41
C GLN A 215 6.72 -0.04 -23.43
N ALA A 216 6.09 -1.12 -22.98
CA ALA A 216 5.58 -2.18 -23.84
C ALA A 216 4.17 -1.89 -24.39
N ALA A 217 3.45 -0.93 -23.81
CA ALA A 217 2.09 -0.56 -24.21
C ALA A 217 2.08 0.31 -25.46
N VAL A 218 2.34 -0.30 -26.62
CA VAL A 218 2.37 0.36 -27.93
C VAL A 218 1.17 -0.06 -28.79
N PRO A 219 0.76 0.75 -29.78
CA PRO A 219 -0.36 0.41 -30.66
C PRO A 219 -0.19 -0.94 -31.33
N GLY A 220 -1.25 -1.75 -31.33
CA GLY A 220 -1.28 -3.09 -31.93
C GLY A 220 -0.88 -4.24 -30.99
N VAL A 221 -0.38 -3.94 -29.79
CA VAL A 221 -0.09 -4.95 -28.77
C VAL A 221 -1.34 -5.23 -27.94
N PRO A 222 -1.68 -6.48 -27.60
CA PRO A 222 -2.71 -6.80 -26.62
C PRO A 222 -2.37 -6.29 -25.22
N GLU A 223 -3.37 -5.94 -24.41
CA GLU A 223 -3.16 -5.49 -23.03
C GLU A 223 -2.36 -6.50 -22.19
N GLU A 224 -2.68 -7.80 -22.33
CA GLU A 224 -1.98 -8.86 -21.57
C GLU A 224 -0.52 -9.02 -21.99
N ASP A 225 -0.17 -8.82 -23.26
CA ASP A 225 1.23 -8.87 -23.71
C ASP A 225 2.03 -7.68 -23.17
N ALA A 226 1.42 -6.50 -23.09
CA ALA A 226 2.04 -5.35 -22.41
C ALA A 226 2.31 -5.67 -20.94
N VAL A 227 1.33 -6.26 -20.24
CA VAL A 227 1.47 -6.64 -18.81
C VAL A 227 2.47 -7.77 -18.60
N ALA A 228 2.59 -8.71 -19.54
CA ALA A 228 3.60 -9.79 -19.47
C ALA A 228 5.03 -9.25 -19.35
N SER A 229 5.30 -8.02 -19.81
CA SER A 229 6.59 -7.34 -19.70
C SER A 229 6.93 -6.87 -18.28
N SER A 230 5.99 -6.90 -17.32
CA SER A 230 6.14 -6.40 -15.94
C SER A 230 7.38 -6.92 -15.20
N GLY A 231 7.85 -8.12 -15.54
CA GLY A 231 8.96 -8.79 -14.85
C GLY A 231 8.55 -9.32 -13.47
N TYR A 232 7.26 -9.65 -13.28
CA TYR A 232 6.78 -10.33 -12.08
C TYR A 232 7.43 -11.72 -11.93
N MET A 233 7.93 -12.04 -10.73
CA MET A 233 8.68 -13.26 -10.46
C MET A 233 8.13 -14.06 -9.25
N GLY A 234 6.86 -13.85 -8.89
CA GLY A 234 6.22 -14.63 -7.83
C GLY A 234 6.25 -14.00 -6.43
N ASP A 235 6.78 -12.78 -6.28
CA ASP A 235 6.69 -12.05 -5.01
C ASP A 235 5.23 -11.78 -4.63
N PRO A 236 4.88 -11.73 -3.33
CA PRO A 236 3.54 -11.35 -2.90
C PRO A 236 3.16 -9.96 -3.41
N LEU A 237 1.99 -9.87 -4.00
CA LEU A 237 1.40 -8.62 -4.47
C LEU A 237 0.35 -8.12 -3.46
N THR A 238 0.17 -6.81 -3.38
CA THR A 238 -0.92 -6.18 -2.60
C THR A 238 -2.26 -6.25 -3.32
N ALA A 239 -2.22 -6.40 -4.65
CA ALA A 239 -3.38 -6.61 -5.51
C ALA A 239 -2.92 -7.30 -6.80
N HIS A 240 -3.85 -7.90 -7.57
CA HIS A 240 -3.52 -8.41 -8.91
C HIS A 240 -3.00 -7.28 -9.81
N VAL A 241 -2.20 -7.62 -10.82
CA VAL A 241 -1.71 -6.62 -11.79
C VAL A 241 -2.90 -6.09 -12.60
N MET A 242 -3.09 -4.79 -12.57
CA MET A 242 -4.22 -4.11 -13.20
C MET A 242 -3.82 -3.50 -14.53
N PHE A 243 -4.71 -3.60 -15.51
CA PHE A 243 -4.59 -2.90 -16.78
C PHE A 243 -5.97 -2.70 -17.42
N ALA A 244 -6.23 -1.49 -17.92
CA ALA A 244 -7.41 -1.18 -18.72
C ALA A 244 -7.06 -0.15 -19.78
N SER A 245 -7.72 -0.18 -20.96
CA SER A 245 -7.48 0.79 -22.03
C SER A 245 -8.75 1.18 -22.78
N GLY A 246 -8.66 2.31 -23.48
CA GLY A 246 -9.73 2.82 -24.35
C GLY A 246 -11.03 3.09 -23.61
N PRO A 247 -12.19 2.61 -24.09
CA PRO A 247 -13.48 2.89 -23.44
C PRO A 247 -13.60 2.39 -22.00
N GLU A 248 -12.81 1.37 -21.61
CA GLU A 248 -12.84 0.76 -20.27
C GLU A 248 -11.80 1.33 -19.32
N VAL A 249 -11.02 2.33 -19.73
CA VAL A 249 -9.94 2.90 -18.93
C VAL A 249 -10.39 3.41 -17.56
N ALA A 250 -11.63 3.83 -17.42
CA ALA A 250 -12.21 4.25 -16.14
C ALA A 250 -12.41 3.09 -15.15
N VAL A 251 -12.35 1.82 -15.62
CA VAL A 251 -12.42 0.63 -14.77
C VAL A 251 -10.99 0.17 -14.45
N GLY A 252 -10.27 0.99 -13.70
CA GLY A 252 -8.85 0.82 -13.42
C GLY A 252 -8.48 -0.46 -12.66
N LEU A 253 -9.43 -1.09 -11.97
CA LEU A 253 -9.20 -2.30 -11.16
C LEU A 253 -9.27 -3.62 -11.97
N ARG A 254 -9.58 -3.56 -13.27
CA ARG A 254 -9.73 -4.77 -14.07
C ARG A 254 -8.37 -5.39 -14.44
N SER A 255 -8.37 -6.71 -14.61
CA SER A 255 -7.25 -7.44 -15.20
C SER A 255 -7.08 -7.13 -16.68
N PRO A 256 -5.85 -7.25 -17.26
CA PRO A 256 -5.63 -7.11 -18.69
C PRO A 256 -6.42 -8.15 -19.50
N GLY A 257 -6.70 -7.83 -20.75
CA GLY A 257 -7.39 -8.71 -21.67
C GLY A 257 -6.76 -8.72 -23.07
N GLN A 258 -7.50 -9.28 -24.04
CA GLN A 258 -7.08 -9.42 -25.45
C GLN A 258 -7.28 -8.15 -26.29
N ARG A 259 -7.75 -7.05 -25.68
CA ARG A 259 -7.96 -5.81 -26.41
C ARG A 259 -6.62 -5.30 -26.97
N LEU A 260 -6.60 -5.01 -28.27
CA LEU A 260 -5.45 -4.35 -28.89
C LEU A 260 -5.40 -2.87 -28.47
N LEU A 261 -4.24 -2.41 -28.07
CA LEU A 261 -3.99 -1.01 -27.77
C LEU A 261 -4.03 -0.17 -29.04
N LEU A 262 -4.67 0.98 -28.98
CA LEU A 262 -4.79 1.88 -30.13
C LEU A 262 -4.13 3.23 -29.81
N GLN A 263 -3.54 3.85 -30.83
CA GLN A 263 -3.06 5.22 -30.71
C GLN A 263 -4.22 6.18 -30.41
N GLY A 264 -4.04 7.04 -29.41
CA GLY A 264 -5.06 7.97 -28.94
C GLY A 264 -5.96 7.42 -27.83
N ASP A 265 -5.91 6.11 -27.53
CA ASP A 265 -6.54 5.57 -26.31
C ASP A 265 -5.80 6.05 -25.06
N CYS A 266 -6.52 6.30 -23.97
CA CYS A 266 -5.89 6.29 -22.66
C CYS A 266 -5.80 4.85 -22.16
N ALA A 267 -4.74 4.58 -21.38
CA ALA A 267 -4.56 3.32 -20.66
C ALA A 267 -4.15 3.60 -19.22
N THR A 268 -4.46 2.66 -18.33
CA THR A 268 -4.06 2.65 -16.93
C THR A 268 -3.43 1.32 -16.57
N THR A 269 -2.39 1.34 -15.75
CA THR A 269 -1.78 0.14 -15.19
C THR A 269 -1.32 0.38 -13.77
N ALA A 270 -1.50 -0.61 -12.90
CA ALA A 270 -1.02 -0.57 -11.54
C ALA A 270 -0.41 -1.91 -11.12
N VAL A 271 0.66 -1.83 -10.35
CA VAL A 271 1.35 -2.98 -9.73
C VAL A 271 1.70 -2.60 -8.30
N GLY A 272 1.33 -3.46 -7.34
CA GLY A 272 1.63 -3.26 -5.94
C GLY A 272 2.40 -4.43 -5.33
N TYR A 273 3.51 -4.13 -4.64
CA TYR A 273 4.24 -5.04 -3.77
C TYR A 273 4.14 -4.55 -2.33
N TRP A 274 4.48 -5.40 -1.35
CA TRP A 274 4.54 -4.97 0.04
C TRP A 274 5.44 -3.73 0.18
N GLY A 275 4.86 -2.62 0.58
CA GLY A 275 5.53 -1.34 0.72
C GLY A 275 5.05 -0.25 -0.22
N GLY A 276 4.25 -0.59 -1.24
CA GLY A 276 3.62 0.42 -2.08
C GLY A 276 3.14 -0.10 -3.42
N LEU A 277 2.17 0.62 -3.95
CA LEU A 277 1.64 0.46 -5.29
C LEU A 277 2.16 1.61 -6.16
N CYS A 278 2.44 1.33 -7.41
CA CYS A 278 2.68 2.34 -8.43
C CYS A 278 1.60 2.24 -9.49
N CYS A 279 0.96 3.36 -9.81
CA CYS A 279 0.00 3.44 -10.91
C CYS A 279 0.39 4.54 -11.88
N ARG A 280 0.20 4.29 -13.17
CA ARG A 280 0.24 5.30 -14.22
C ARG A 280 -0.95 5.13 -15.14
N ALA A 281 -1.62 6.25 -15.42
CA ALA A 281 -2.65 6.31 -16.45
C ALA A 281 -2.43 7.54 -17.32
N ALA A 282 -2.36 7.37 -18.63
CA ALA A 282 -2.18 8.44 -19.60
C ALA A 282 -2.54 7.98 -21.02
N MET A 283 -2.28 8.83 -22.02
CA MET A 283 -2.64 8.56 -23.41
C MET A 283 -1.52 7.81 -24.15
N ILE A 284 -1.90 6.81 -24.94
CA ILE A 284 -1.01 6.12 -25.88
C ILE A 284 -0.82 7.01 -27.12
N ALA A 285 0.07 7.96 -27.03
CA ALA A 285 0.41 8.93 -28.07
C ALA A 285 1.87 9.36 -27.93
N SER A 286 2.42 10.02 -28.94
CA SER A 286 3.77 10.57 -28.90
C SER A 286 3.77 12.07 -28.54
N ALA A 287 4.93 12.63 -28.18
CA ALA A 287 5.10 14.06 -27.93
C ALA A 287 4.85 14.90 -29.20
N ASP A 288 5.11 14.34 -30.38
CA ASP A 288 4.81 15.01 -31.65
C ASP A 288 3.30 15.18 -31.88
N ASP A 289 2.48 14.29 -31.27
CA ASP A 289 1.03 14.36 -31.29
C ASP A 289 0.48 15.40 -30.30
N ALA A 290 1.27 15.80 -29.28
CA ALA A 290 0.86 16.75 -28.23
C ALA A 290 0.46 18.14 -28.77
N LEU A 291 0.85 18.45 -29.97
CA LEU A 291 0.57 19.74 -30.63
C LEU A 291 -0.74 19.73 -31.43
N LYS A 292 -1.45 18.59 -31.53
CA LYS A 292 -2.58 18.42 -32.43
C LYS A 292 -3.75 17.66 -31.80
N GLY A 293 -4.97 18.08 -32.18
CA GLY A 293 -6.20 17.33 -31.93
C GLY A 293 -6.41 16.89 -30.48
N THR A 294 -6.90 15.68 -30.30
CA THR A 294 -7.29 15.13 -28.99
C THR A 294 -6.11 15.00 -28.01
N SER A 295 -4.90 14.72 -28.49
CA SER A 295 -3.70 14.61 -27.61
C SER A 295 -3.33 15.96 -27.00
N ARG A 296 -3.45 17.05 -27.77
CA ARG A 296 -3.27 18.40 -27.25
C ARG A 296 -4.34 18.74 -26.21
N GLU A 297 -5.60 18.47 -26.53
CA GLU A 297 -6.70 18.71 -25.59
C GLU A 297 -6.52 17.90 -24.29
N PHE A 298 -6.07 16.64 -24.38
CA PHE A 298 -5.78 15.81 -23.22
C PHE A 298 -4.68 16.43 -22.35
N VAL A 299 -3.58 16.86 -22.94
CA VAL A 299 -2.47 17.48 -22.19
C VAL A 299 -2.92 18.76 -21.50
N GLU A 300 -3.63 19.65 -22.22
CA GLU A 300 -4.02 20.97 -21.71
C GLU A 300 -5.19 20.89 -20.69
N GLN A 301 -6.18 20.02 -20.91
CA GLN A 301 -7.44 20.00 -20.14
C GLN A 301 -7.47 18.93 -19.04
N MET A 302 -6.60 17.90 -19.13
CA MET A 302 -6.56 16.79 -18.18
C MET A 302 -5.20 16.66 -17.50
N ALA A 303 -4.12 16.44 -18.28
CA ALA A 303 -2.83 16.07 -17.72
C ALA A 303 -2.20 17.21 -16.90
N ILE A 304 -2.16 18.44 -17.42
CA ILE A 304 -1.61 19.61 -16.73
C ILE A 304 -2.39 19.93 -15.44
N PRO A 305 -3.71 20.09 -15.46
CA PRO A 305 -4.48 20.33 -14.24
C PRO A 305 -4.34 19.21 -13.20
N TYR A 306 -4.39 17.96 -13.64
CA TYR A 306 -4.21 16.81 -12.77
C TYR A 306 -2.83 16.82 -12.10
N TRP A 307 -1.77 16.94 -12.89
CA TRP A 307 -0.41 16.91 -12.36
C TRP A 307 -0.08 18.13 -11.49
N SER A 308 -0.77 19.26 -11.70
CA SER A 308 -0.70 20.40 -10.78
C SER A 308 -1.16 20.04 -9.37
N ALA A 309 -2.18 19.18 -9.24
CA ALA A 309 -2.63 18.69 -7.95
C ALA A 309 -1.62 17.71 -7.32
N ILE A 310 -0.94 16.89 -8.12
CA ILE A 310 0.17 16.02 -7.67
C ILE A 310 1.32 16.87 -7.11
N VAL A 311 1.79 17.89 -7.85
CA VAL A 311 2.84 18.80 -7.38
C VAL A 311 2.44 19.44 -6.06
N HIS A 312 1.22 19.99 -5.99
CA HIS A 312 0.73 20.64 -4.79
C HIS A 312 0.65 19.68 -3.60
N TRP A 313 0.24 18.43 -3.81
CA TRP A 313 0.25 17.39 -2.79
C TRP A 313 1.67 17.16 -2.23
N TYR A 314 2.68 17.01 -3.09
CA TYR A 314 4.08 16.82 -2.68
C TYR A 314 4.68 18.04 -1.96
N GLU A 315 4.26 19.25 -2.31
CA GLU A 315 4.73 20.47 -1.67
C GLU A 315 4.01 20.77 -0.34
N LEU A 316 2.84 20.15 -0.12
CA LEU A 316 2.00 20.36 1.07
C LEU A 316 2.19 19.29 2.13
N VAL A 317 2.37 18.02 1.72
CA VAL A 317 2.51 16.89 2.65
C VAL A 317 3.73 17.09 3.55
N GLY A 318 3.56 16.81 4.87
CA GLY A 318 4.65 17.00 5.82
C GLY A 318 4.27 16.62 7.24
N ILE A 319 5.26 16.47 8.11
CA ILE A 319 5.05 16.17 9.53
C ILE A 319 4.29 17.32 10.19
N GLY A 320 3.20 17.00 10.89
CA GLY A 320 2.33 17.96 11.58
C GLY A 320 1.22 18.55 10.71
N VAL A 321 1.23 18.31 9.40
CA VAL A 321 0.11 18.73 8.51
C VAL A 321 -1.11 17.86 8.80
N THR A 322 -2.30 18.47 8.92
CA THR A 322 -3.55 17.73 9.13
C THR A 322 -4.06 17.10 7.84
N GLY A 323 -4.69 15.94 7.97
CA GLY A 323 -5.27 15.25 6.81
C GLY A 323 -6.33 16.09 6.10
N GLN A 324 -7.16 16.83 6.84
CA GLN A 324 -8.14 17.77 6.26
C GLN A 324 -7.48 18.84 5.38
N THR A 325 -6.32 19.36 5.77
CA THR A 325 -5.62 20.39 4.99
C THR A 325 -5.25 19.83 3.62
N ILE A 326 -4.69 18.63 3.56
CA ILE A 326 -4.29 17.99 2.29
C ILE A 326 -5.52 17.68 1.45
N ASP A 327 -6.56 17.07 2.05
CA ASP A 327 -7.80 16.73 1.35
C ASP A 327 -8.46 17.96 0.73
N SER A 328 -8.65 19.02 1.51
CA SER A 328 -9.34 20.24 1.05
C SER A 328 -8.57 20.98 -0.03
N GLU A 329 -7.26 21.12 0.10
CA GLU A 329 -6.41 21.81 -0.87
C GLU A 329 -6.35 21.08 -2.21
N VAL A 330 -6.19 19.75 -2.18
CA VAL A 330 -6.18 18.92 -3.41
C VAL A 330 -7.54 18.97 -4.11
N ARG A 331 -8.64 18.82 -3.36
CA ARG A 331 -10.02 18.94 -3.92
C ARG A 331 -10.26 20.31 -4.54
N ALA A 332 -9.88 21.38 -3.86
CA ALA A 332 -10.02 22.74 -4.38
C ALA A 332 -9.17 22.97 -5.64
N MET A 333 -8.01 22.34 -5.75
CA MET A 333 -7.19 22.45 -6.94
C MET A 333 -7.80 21.70 -8.13
N MET A 334 -8.31 20.50 -7.92
CA MET A 334 -8.95 19.70 -8.97
C MET A 334 -10.28 20.31 -9.43
N ASP A 335 -11.08 20.86 -8.52
CA ASP A 335 -12.36 21.49 -8.82
C ASP A 335 -12.24 22.68 -9.80
N ARG A 336 -11.15 23.44 -9.71
CA ARG A 336 -10.87 24.53 -10.68
C ARG A 336 -10.76 24.04 -12.13
N ALA A 337 -10.45 22.77 -12.32
CA ALA A 337 -10.37 22.13 -13.63
C ALA A 337 -11.62 21.30 -13.97
N GLY A 338 -12.65 21.34 -13.12
CA GLY A 338 -13.85 20.51 -13.25
C GLY A 338 -13.62 19.03 -12.92
N LEU A 339 -12.49 18.69 -12.28
CA LEU A 339 -12.14 17.35 -11.83
C LEU A 339 -12.44 17.20 -10.33
N ALA A 340 -12.52 15.96 -9.86
CA ALA A 340 -12.60 15.64 -8.45
C ALA A 340 -11.81 14.36 -8.17
N PRO A 341 -11.23 14.16 -6.98
CA PRO A 341 -10.68 12.86 -6.62
C PRO A 341 -11.80 11.87 -6.32
N ALA A 342 -11.68 10.65 -6.82
CA ALA A 342 -12.64 9.56 -6.56
C ALA A 342 -12.64 9.12 -5.09
N LEU A 343 -11.48 9.17 -4.47
CA LEU A 343 -11.20 8.71 -3.11
C LEU A 343 -10.54 9.83 -2.29
N ASN A 344 -10.05 9.49 -1.12
CA ASN A 344 -9.14 10.34 -0.36
C ASN A 344 -7.85 10.56 -1.16
N PRO A 345 -7.31 11.78 -1.24
CA PRO A 345 -6.12 12.07 -2.04
C PRO A 345 -4.83 11.60 -1.34
N GLY A 346 -4.78 10.34 -0.97
CA GLY A 346 -3.68 9.68 -0.31
C GLY A 346 -4.10 8.89 0.92
N HIS A 347 -3.32 7.87 1.26
CA HIS A 347 -3.61 6.96 2.36
C HIS A 347 -2.31 6.33 2.90
N LEU A 348 -2.40 5.68 4.08
CA LEU A 348 -1.33 4.86 4.63
C LEU A 348 -1.21 3.55 3.85
N THR A 349 0.03 3.19 3.52
CA THR A 349 0.36 1.92 2.86
C THR A 349 1.33 1.09 3.71
N GLY A 350 1.43 -0.19 3.39
CA GLY A 350 2.33 -1.10 4.08
C GLY A 350 2.41 -2.46 3.39
N VAL A 351 2.15 -3.52 4.14
CA VAL A 351 1.95 -4.87 3.56
C VAL A 351 0.65 -4.91 2.78
N ASP A 352 -0.41 -4.27 3.30
CA ASP A 352 -1.61 -3.93 2.50
C ASP A 352 -1.32 -2.72 1.62
N GLU A 353 -2.01 -2.64 0.51
CA GLU A 353 -2.03 -1.44 -0.31
C GLU A 353 -2.68 -0.28 0.48
N TRP A 354 -3.79 -0.52 1.15
CA TRP A 354 -4.54 0.45 1.94
C TRP A 354 -4.73 -0.02 3.38
N ILE A 355 -4.08 0.64 4.34
CA ILE A 355 -4.27 0.35 5.78
C ILE A 355 -5.41 1.20 6.34
N HIS A 356 -5.30 2.50 6.17
CA HIS A 356 -6.22 3.56 6.62
C HIS A 356 -5.82 4.88 5.95
N SER A 357 -6.68 5.90 6.02
CA SER A 357 -6.29 7.24 5.56
C SER A 357 -6.49 8.29 6.65
N PRO A 358 -5.41 8.94 7.13
CA PRO A 358 -5.53 10.18 7.88
C PRO A 358 -5.97 11.36 6.98
N ILE A 359 -5.75 11.25 5.65
CA ILE A 359 -6.08 12.29 4.66
C ILE A 359 -7.54 12.09 4.22
N ARG A 360 -8.47 12.80 4.86
CA ARG A 360 -9.91 12.71 4.59
C ARG A 360 -10.62 14.01 5.01
N PRO A 361 -11.84 14.25 4.54
CA PRO A 361 -12.65 15.38 5.01
C PRO A 361 -12.75 15.42 6.53
N ASP A 362 -12.67 16.60 7.09
CA ASP A 362 -12.81 16.88 8.54
C ASP A 362 -11.80 16.16 9.46
N SER A 363 -10.73 15.57 8.90
CA SER A 363 -9.70 14.89 9.68
C SER A 363 -8.75 15.87 10.37
N ALA A 364 -8.77 15.88 11.70
CA ALA A 364 -7.80 16.58 12.53
C ALA A 364 -6.51 15.78 12.74
N ASP A 365 -6.42 14.57 12.19
CA ASP A 365 -5.25 13.70 12.29
C ASP A 365 -4.03 14.37 11.67
N GLN A 366 -2.94 14.48 12.42
CA GLN A 366 -1.68 15.03 11.93
C GLN A 366 -0.78 13.93 11.41
N LEU A 367 -0.16 14.17 10.25
CA LEU A 367 0.86 13.28 9.72
C LEU A 367 2.10 13.27 10.62
N ARG A 368 2.74 12.12 10.75
CA ARG A 368 3.84 11.87 11.70
C ARG A 368 5.04 11.24 11.01
N SER A 369 6.22 11.40 11.65
CA SER A 369 7.42 10.65 11.29
C SER A 369 7.18 9.14 11.36
N GLY A 370 7.67 8.40 10.39
CA GLY A 370 7.46 6.95 10.23
C GLY A 370 6.23 6.58 9.40
N MET A 371 5.35 7.50 9.02
CA MET A 371 4.23 7.19 8.14
C MET A 371 4.71 6.92 6.71
N ALA A 372 4.26 5.80 6.13
CA ALA A 372 4.37 5.51 4.72
C ALA A 372 3.02 5.81 4.04
N LEU A 373 3.05 6.63 2.99
CA LEU A 373 1.87 7.19 2.34
C LEU A 373 1.91 6.96 0.84
N GLN A 374 0.75 6.67 0.25
CA GLN A 374 0.53 6.80 -1.19
C GLN A 374 0.04 8.22 -1.51
N CYS A 375 0.65 8.85 -2.52
CA CYS A 375 0.03 9.96 -3.22
C CYS A 375 -0.94 9.34 -4.22
N ASP A 376 -2.18 9.11 -3.81
CA ASP A 376 -3.20 8.48 -4.65
C ASP A 376 -4.31 9.50 -4.97
N ILE A 377 -4.29 10.02 -6.20
CA ILE A 377 -5.28 10.96 -6.70
C ILE A 377 -5.87 10.41 -8.01
N ILE A 378 -7.02 9.78 -7.92
CA ILE A 378 -7.74 9.23 -9.08
C ILE A 378 -8.77 10.26 -9.55
N PRO A 379 -8.56 10.95 -10.68
CA PRO A 379 -9.49 11.97 -11.14
C PRO A 379 -10.77 11.37 -11.72
N VAL A 380 -11.92 11.88 -11.26
CA VAL A 380 -13.23 11.64 -11.87
C VAL A 380 -13.79 12.93 -12.48
N ASN A 381 -14.94 12.85 -13.13
CA ASN A 381 -15.54 13.91 -13.93
C ASN A 381 -14.71 14.28 -15.18
N ALA A 382 -13.80 13.43 -15.59
CA ALA A 382 -13.04 13.59 -16.81
C ALA A 382 -13.92 13.31 -18.06
N ARG A 383 -13.46 13.75 -19.23
CA ARG A 383 -14.07 13.38 -20.51
C ARG A 383 -14.07 11.86 -20.68
N PRO A 384 -15.17 11.23 -21.14
CA PRO A 384 -15.22 9.79 -21.36
C PRO A 384 -14.04 9.28 -22.21
N GLY A 385 -13.40 8.21 -21.77
CA GLY A 385 -12.21 7.63 -22.40
C GLY A 385 -10.89 8.31 -22.02
N TRP A 386 -10.90 9.35 -21.17
CA TRP A 386 -9.69 9.97 -20.61
C TRP A 386 -9.42 9.48 -19.19
N ALA A 387 -8.15 9.21 -18.92
CA ALA A 387 -7.66 8.88 -17.58
C ALA A 387 -6.27 9.45 -17.35
N ALA A 388 -5.99 9.87 -16.15
CA ALA A 388 -4.66 10.22 -15.67
C ALA A 388 -4.49 9.63 -14.26
N ASN A 389 -3.33 9.03 -13.99
CA ASN A 389 -2.94 8.62 -12.65
C ASN A 389 -1.41 8.67 -12.54
N CYS A 390 -0.94 9.12 -11.40
CA CYS A 390 0.47 9.20 -11.02
C CYS A 390 0.57 8.89 -9.53
N GLU A 391 0.42 7.62 -9.21
CA GLU A 391 0.42 7.15 -7.84
C GLU A 391 1.77 6.57 -7.47
N ASP A 392 2.29 7.02 -6.33
CA ASP A 392 3.61 6.67 -5.84
C ASP A 392 3.67 6.70 -4.31
N THR A 393 4.60 5.94 -3.76
CA THR A 393 4.83 5.84 -2.31
C THR A 393 5.88 6.83 -1.83
N ILE A 394 5.63 7.42 -0.66
CA ILE A 394 6.62 8.17 0.13
C ILE A 394 6.65 7.64 1.58
N ALA A 395 7.70 8.01 2.31
CA ALA A 395 7.67 7.99 3.77
C ALA A 395 7.95 9.39 4.34
N LEU A 396 7.42 9.66 5.52
CA LEU A 396 7.77 10.84 6.29
C LEU A 396 8.80 10.48 7.36
N ALA A 397 9.88 11.23 7.44
CA ALA A 397 10.95 10.98 8.40
C ALA A 397 11.49 12.27 9.01
N ASP A 398 11.45 12.38 10.34
CA ASP A 398 12.18 13.43 11.07
C ASP A 398 13.70 13.22 10.95
N GLU A 399 14.46 14.09 11.56
CA GLU A 399 15.93 14.06 11.47
C GLU A 399 16.51 12.75 12.04
N ALA A 400 16.00 12.29 13.17
CA ALA A 400 16.49 11.07 13.82
C ALA A 400 16.24 9.84 12.95
N LEU A 401 15.05 9.69 12.38
CA LEU A 401 14.71 8.56 11.51
C LEU A 401 15.49 8.60 10.17
N ARG A 402 15.75 9.80 9.63
CA ARG A 402 16.61 9.96 8.44
C ARG A 402 18.06 9.55 8.72
N ASP A 403 18.59 9.93 9.89
CA ASP A 403 19.95 9.57 10.28
C ASP A 403 20.09 8.06 10.50
N GLU A 404 19.11 7.44 11.17
CA GLU A 404 19.05 5.99 11.32
C GLU A 404 19.00 5.26 9.97
N LEU A 405 18.15 5.72 9.05
CA LEU A 405 18.04 5.12 7.71
C LEU A 405 19.34 5.26 6.91
N ARG A 406 20.00 6.43 7.01
CA ARG A 406 21.30 6.68 6.35
C ARG A 406 22.40 5.76 6.90
N GLU A 407 22.43 5.55 8.22
CA GLU A 407 23.43 4.72 8.87
C GLU A 407 23.21 3.22 8.56
N ARG A 408 21.98 2.76 8.71
CA ARG A 408 21.66 1.31 8.63
C ARG A 408 21.42 0.82 7.21
N HIS A 409 20.92 1.68 6.32
CA HIS A 409 20.51 1.36 4.95
C HIS A 409 21.06 2.35 3.92
N PRO A 410 22.42 2.49 3.81
CA PRO A 410 23.02 3.53 2.97
C PRO A 410 22.67 3.42 1.48
N GLU A 411 22.48 2.22 0.94
CA GLU A 411 22.06 2.03 -0.46
C GLU A 411 20.63 2.52 -0.69
N THR A 412 19.70 2.21 0.21
CA THR A 412 18.32 2.71 0.19
C THR A 412 18.33 4.24 0.29
N TRP A 413 19.09 4.77 1.23
CA TRP A 413 19.23 6.22 1.41
C TRP A 413 19.74 6.90 0.13
N GLY A 414 20.80 6.36 -0.49
CA GLY A 414 21.34 6.91 -1.74
C GLY A 414 20.33 6.94 -2.89
N ARG A 415 19.45 5.91 -2.99
CA ARG A 415 18.35 5.92 -3.98
C ARG A 415 17.31 6.99 -3.67
N ILE A 416 16.94 7.17 -2.40
CA ILE A 416 15.99 8.19 -1.95
C ILE A 416 16.54 9.60 -2.26
N GLU A 417 17.79 9.88 -1.94
CA GLU A 417 18.43 11.16 -2.24
C GLU A 417 18.45 11.46 -3.75
N ALA A 418 18.82 10.48 -4.57
CA ALA A 418 18.84 10.64 -6.02
C ALA A 418 17.45 10.95 -6.61
N ARG A 419 16.38 10.34 -6.04
CA ARG A 419 14.99 10.62 -6.44
C ARG A 419 14.56 12.02 -6.01
N SER A 420 14.85 12.42 -4.78
CA SER A 420 14.58 13.78 -4.29
C SER A 420 15.26 14.83 -5.16
N GLN A 421 16.52 14.58 -5.53
CA GLN A 421 17.27 15.46 -6.44
C GLN A 421 16.63 15.52 -7.83
N TYR A 422 16.22 14.37 -8.40
CA TYR A 422 15.54 14.33 -9.70
C TYR A 422 14.19 15.07 -9.68
N MET A 423 13.38 14.89 -8.61
CA MET A 423 12.12 15.60 -8.45
C MET A 423 12.34 17.12 -8.38
N HIS A 424 13.40 17.56 -7.70
CA HIS A 424 13.74 18.98 -7.61
C HIS A 424 14.29 19.53 -8.94
N ASP A 425 15.33 18.90 -9.51
CA ASP A 425 16.09 19.46 -10.63
C ASP A 425 15.40 19.27 -11.99
N ALA A 426 14.77 18.09 -12.18
CA ALA A 426 14.15 17.76 -13.46
C ALA A 426 12.65 18.08 -13.48
N LEU A 427 11.94 17.87 -12.39
CA LEU A 427 10.49 18.08 -12.33
C LEU A 427 10.09 19.43 -11.73
N GLY A 428 11.00 20.15 -11.06
CA GLY A 428 10.75 21.45 -10.43
C GLY A 428 9.91 21.38 -9.15
N ILE A 429 9.79 20.20 -8.51
CA ILE A 429 8.99 20.00 -7.30
C ILE A 429 9.82 20.30 -6.05
N LYS A 430 9.32 21.17 -5.19
CA LYS A 430 9.98 21.57 -3.94
C LYS A 430 9.54 20.66 -2.79
N LEU A 431 10.33 19.64 -2.51
CA LEU A 431 10.06 18.72 -1.42
C LEU A 431 10.52 19.26 -0.06
N GLY A 432 9.72 19.02 0.99
CA GLY A 432 10.20 19.08 2.37
C GLY A 432 11.29 18.02 2.60
N LYS A 433 12.30 18.35 3.40
CA LYS A 433 13.41 17.42 3.69
C LYS A 433 12.98 16.14 4.42
N GLU A 434 11.81 16.16 5.06
CA GLU A 434 11.18 15.01 5.73
C GLU A 434 10.49 14.04 4.77
N ILE A 435 10.33 14.40 3.49
CA ILE A 435 9.66 13.56 2.49
C ILE A 435 10.70 12.65 1.83
N LEU A 436 10.52 11.36 1.96
CA LEU A 436 11.37 10.33 1.39
C LEU A 436 10.66 9.65 0.21
N PRO A 437 11.01 9.93 -1.05
CA PRO A 437 10.46 9.23 -2.21
C PRO A 437 10.87 7.76 -2.23
N LEU A 438 9.91 6.83 -2.16
CA LEU A 438 10.18 5.39 -2.15
C LEU A 438 9.98 4.71 -3.50
N SER A 439 9.10 5.23 -4.38
CA SER A 439 8.96 4.75 -5.75
C SER A 439 10.18 5.14 -6.61
N ALA A 440 10.48 4.38 -7.66
CA ALA A 440 11.66 4.65 -8.50
C ALA A 440 11.62 6.00 -9.23
N PHE A 441 10.41 6.53 -9.45
CA PHE A 441 10.19 7.76 -10.21
C PHE A 441 8.96 8.54 -9.69
N ASN A 442 8.99 8.88 -8.40
CA ASN A 442 7.92 9.67 -7.77
C ASN A 442 7.56 10.91 -8.58
N ALA A 443 6.26 11.12 -8.74
CA ALA A 443 5.66 12.23 -9.49
C ALA A 443 6.07 12.34 -10.97
N TYR A 444 6.92 11.46 -11.49
CA TYR A 444 7.24 11.43 -12.92
C TYR A 444 5.99 11.01 -13.71
N PHE A 445 5.47 11.93 -14.50
CA PHE A 445 4.25 11.73 -15.25
C PHE A 445 4.46 12.04 -16.73
N PRO A 446 4.70 11.00 -17.57
CA PRO A 446 4.68 11.13 -19.02
C PRO A 446 3.22 11.05 -19.49
N PRO A 447 2.58 12.19 -19.86
CA PRO A 447 1.18 12.18 -20.26
C PRO A 447 0.94 11.49 -21.61
N LEU A 448 2.02 11.17 -22.32
CA LEU A 448 2.03 10.54 -23.64
C LEU A 448 3.00 9.36 -23.63
N TRP A 449 2.48 8.15 -23.50
CA TRP A 449 3.28 6.97 -23.19
C TRP A 449 4.30 6.57 -24.26
N LEU A 450 4.07 6.95 -25.54
CA LEU A 450 5.05 6.67 -26.60
C LEU A 450 6.28 7.60 -26.57
N SER A 451 6.30 8.59 -25.65
CA SER A 451 7.44 9.49 -25.42
C SER A 451 7.80 9.49 -23.94
N TRP A 452 8.33 8.36 -23.48
CA TRP A 452 8.68 8.13 -22.07
C TRP A 452 9.68 9.13 -21.50
N ASP A 453 10.49 9.79 -22.33
CA ASP A 453 11.47 10.80 -21.92
C ASP A 453 10.91 12.24 -21.85
N THR A 454 9.60 12.39 -22.06
CA THR A 454 8.89 13.67 -22.07
C THR A 454 7.82 13.66 -20.98
N ALA A 455 7.94 14.54 -20.01
CA ALA A 455 7.08 14.60 -18.85
C ALA A 455 6.63 16.01 -18.50
N LEU A 456 5.66 16.15 -17.60
CA LEU A 456 5.26 17.44 -17.06
C LEU A 456 6.30 17.93 -16.05
N THR A 457 6.56 19.24 -16.06
CA THR A 457 7.48 19.94 -15.16
C THR A 457 6.84 21.21 -14.60
N ALA A 458 7.23 21.58 -13.38
CA ALA A 458 6.89 22.83 -12.72
C ALA A 458 8.09 23.79 -12.88
N ALA A 459 8.07 24.61 -13.92
CA ALA A 459 9.21 25.50 -14.29
C ALA A 459 9.24 26.79 -13.48
#